data_7c74c4206c4c863cf81d2e68387e1bc3
#
_entry.id   7c74c4206c4c863cf81d2e68387e1bc3
#
_cell.length_a   1.000
_cell.length_b   1.000
_cell.length_c   1.000
_cell.angle_alpha   90.00
_cell.angle_beta   90.00
_cell.angle_gamma   90.00
#
_symmetry.space_group_name_H-M   'P 1'
#
loop_
_entity.id
_entity.type
_entity.pdbx_description
1 polymer ?
#
loop_
_entity_poly.entity_id
_entity_poly.type
_entity_poly.pdbx_seq_one_letter_code
_entity_poly.pdbx_strand_id
1 'polypeptide(L)'
;MQFLLANWFEIVGVASGLICVLLLIRENVLNFPIGLIYAVITTVVVVRANLFADALLNGYYILMNAYGWYYWMRGGAERRDAGHLLVAHISSALLWRLAGVTFVASLALGWGFDRFTDADLSYADSFTTVASFVAMWMTAKKYLECWHVWFVVDVVQVVLYVIKGYDSNPGLFLYAGLYAVYLGLAVAGYLAWRRNLVTRSL
;
A
#
# COMPACT_ATOMS: atom_id res chain seq x y z
N MET A 1 -28.44 6.92 10.68
CA MET A 1 -28.61 5.51 10.30
C MET A 1 -28.61 5.32 8.79
N GLN A 2 -29.37 6.09 7.99
CA GLN A 2 -29.37 5.99 6.51
C GLN A 2 -28.01 6.26 5.87
N PHE A 3 -27.23 7.24 6.35
CA PHE A 3 -25.87 7.53 5.85
C PHE A 3 -24.92 6.34 6.05
N LEU A 4 -24.96 5.70 7.20
CA LEU A 4 -24.14 4.50 7.48
C LEU A 4 -24.54 3.30 6.61
N LEU A 5 -25.84 3.15 6.33
CA LEU A 5 -26.33 2.09 5.46
C LEU A 5 -26.02 2.35 3.98
N ALA A 6 -25.92 3.60 3.54
CA ALA A 6 -25.55 3.96 2.17
C ALA A 6 -24.03 3.82 1.92
N ASN A 7 -23.20 4.10 2.93
CA ASN A 7 -21.74 4.14 2.79
C ASN A 7 -21.02 3.04 3.59
N TRP A 8 -21.75 2.00 4.02
CA TRP A 8 -21.17 0.93 4.85
C TRP A 8 -19.94 0.28 4.22
N PHE A 9 -19.92 0.15 2.90
CA PHE A 9 -18.82 -0.48 2.16
C PHE A 9 -17.54 0.36 2.23
N GLU A 10 -17.66 1.68 2.08
CA GLU A 10 -16.54 2.62 2.24
C GLU A 10 -16.03 2.63 3.68
N ILE A 11 -16.93 2.62 4.65
CA ILE A 11 -16.57 2.58 6.08
C ILE A 11 -15.81 1.28 6.41
N VAL A 12 -16.30 0.14 5.93
CA VAL A 12 -15.62 -1.16 6.10
C VAL A 12 -14.25 -1.14 5.41
N GLY A 13 -14.15 -0.55 4.21
CA GLY A 13 -12.90 -0.39 3.49
C GLY A 13 -11.87 0.42 4.27
N VAL A 14 -12.25 1.61 4.72
CA VAL A 14 -11.39 2.48 5.53
C VAL A 14 -10.97 1.79 6.84
N ALA A 15 -11.93 1.21 7.56
CA ALA A 15 -11.66 0.53 8.83
C ALA A 15 -10.71 -0.67 8.65
N SER A 16 -10.93 -1.50 7.62
CA SER A 16 -10.07 -2.64 7.35
C SER A 16 -8.66 -2.21 6.95
N GLY A 17 -8.52 -1.16 6.15
CA GLY A 17 -7.23 -0.58 5.79
C GLY A 17 -6.45 -0.10 7.02
N LEU A 18 -7.09 0.66 7.90
CA LEU A 18 -6.48 1.13 9.16
C LEU A 18 -6.08 -0.04 10.07
N ILE A 19 -6.95 -1.05 10.22
CA ILE A 19 -6.64 -2.26 10.98
C ILE A 19 -5.44 -3.00 10.39
N CYS A 20 -5.38 -3.17 9.07
CA CYS A 20 -4.24 -3.80 8.40
C CYS A 20 -2.94 -3.07 8.71
N VAL A 21 -2.90 -1.73 8.60
CA VAL A 21 -1.68 -0.96 8.87
C VAL A 21 -1.30 -1.03 10.34
N LEU A 22 -2.25 -0.96 11.27
CA LEU A 22 -1.99 -1.10 12.71
C LEU A 22 -1.43 -2.48 13.07
N LEU A 23 -1.94 -3.55 12.44
CA LEU A 23 -1.41 -4.91 12.59
C LEU A 23 -0.01 -5.02 11.98
N LEU A 24 0.22 -4.39 10.83
CA LEU A 24 1.52 -4.35 10.18
C LEU A 24 2.58 -3.65 11.05
N ILE A 25 2.25 -2.51 11.65
CA ILE A 25 3.12 -1.80 12.61
C ILE A 25 3.53 -2.72 13.77
N ARG A 26 2.59 -3.55 14.26
CA ARG A 26 2.81 -4.53 15.32
C ARG A 26 3.47 -5.82 14.85
N GLU A 27 3.92 -5.88 13.60
CA GLU A 27 4.49 -7.09 12.98
C GLU A 27 3.55 -8.31 13.06
N ASN A 28 2.25 -8.09 13.14
CA ASN A 28 1.27 -9.17 13.26
C ASN A 28 0.92 -9.72 11.87
N VAL A 29 1.11 -11.02 11.68
CA VAL A 29 0.85 -11.71 10.42
C VAL A 29 -0.62 -11.65 9.95
N LEU A 30 -1.56 -11.38 10.88
CA LEU A 30 -2.98 -11.24 10.56
C LEU A 30 -3.31 -10.05 9.65
N ASN A 31 -2.37 -9.12 9.45
CA ASN A 31 -2.55 -8.06 8.47
C ASN A 31 -2.83 -8.62 7.06
N PHE A 32 -2.16 -9.71 6.67
CA PHE A 32 -2.29 -10.30 5.33
C PHE A 32 -3.64 -10.98 5.09
N PRO A 33 -4.17 -11.89 5.95
CA PRO A 33 -5.49 -12.48 5.72
C PRO A 33 -6.61 -11.44 5.75
N ILE A 34 -6.53 -10.40 6.58
CA ILE A 34 -7.52 -9.31 6.58
C ILE A 34 -7.44 -8.54 5.26
N GLY A 35 -6.24 -8.17 4.80
CA GLY A 35 -6.02 -7.55 3.51
C GLY A 35 -6.47 -8.42 2.33
N LEU A 36 -6.27 -9.73 2.42
CA LEU A 36 -6.71 -10.70 1.41
C LEU A 36 -8.24 -10.73 1.29
N ILE A 37 -8.95 -10.84 2.42
CA ILE A 37 -10.42 -10.82 2.44
C ILE A 37 -10.95 -9.53 1.82
N TYR A 38 -10.39 -8.38 2.22
CA TYR A 38 -10.76 -7.09 1.66
C TYR A 38 -10.53 -7.03 0.14
N ALA A 39 -9.34 -7.42 -0.33
CA ALA A 39 -9.00 -7.40 -1.75
C ALA A 39 -9.91 -8.31 -2.58
N VAL A 40 -10.27 -9.51 -2.07
CA VAL A 40 -11.21 -10.42 -2.74
C VAL A 40 -12.61 -9.79 -2.85
N ILE A 41 -13.12 -9.22 -1.76
CA ILE A 41 -14.43 -8.56 -1.76
C ILE A 41 -14.43 -7.39 -2.76
N THR A 42 -13.42 -6.55 -2.70
CA THR A 42 -13.29 -5.40 -3.61
C THR A 42 -13.20 -5.85 -5.07
N THR A 43 -12.44 -6.92 -5.37
CA THR A 43 -12.35 -7.48 -6.72
C THR A 43 -13.74 -7.85 -7.27
N VAL A 44 -14.57 -8.52 -6.46
CA VAL A 44 -15.94 -8.88 -6.90
C VAL A 44 -16.76 -7.63 -7.23
N VAL A 45 -16.63 -6.57 -6.46
CA VAL A 45 -17.37 -5.33 -6.68
C VAL A 45 -16.90 -4.62 -7.95
N VAL A 46 -15.60 -4.44 -8.13
CA VAL A 46 -15.04 -3.73 -9.30
C VAL A 46 -15.25 -4.50 -10.61
N VAL A 47 -15.21 -5.84 -10.57
CA VAL A 47 -15.55 -6.68 -11.73
C VAL A 47 -17.02 -6.53 -12.12
N ARG A 48 -17.94 -6.50 -11.14
CA ARG A 48 -19.36 -6.27 -11.40
C ARG A 48 -19.65 -4.86 -11.94
N ALA A 49 -18.80 -3.90 -11.58
CA ALA A 49 -18.88 -2.54 -12.10
C ALA A 49 -18.16 -2.37 -13.46
N ASN A 50 -17.62 -3.44 -14.07
CA ASN A 50 -16.82 -3.45 -15.30
C ASN A 50 -15.54 -2.59 -15.22
N LEU A 51 -14.98 -2.43 -14.00
CA LEU A 51 -13.73 -1.71 -13.75
C LEU A 51 -12.55 -2.69 -13.80
N PHE A 52 -12.18 -3.12 -15.00
CA PHE A 52 -11.19 -4.18 -15.19
C PHE A 52 -9.77 -3.78 -14.79
N ALA A 53 -9.41 -2.50 -14.92
CA ALA A 53 -8.11 -1.99 -14.45
C ALA A 53 -8.00 -2.11 -12.92
N ASP A 54 -9.05 -1.75 -12.18
CA ASP A 54 -9.10 -1.90 -10.73
C ASP A 54 -9.13 -3.38 -10.31
N ALA A 55 -9.76 -4.24 -11.11
CA ALA A 55 -9.75 -5.68 -10.87
C ALA A 55 -8.34 -6.28 -11.00
N LEU A 56 -7.55 -5.83 -11.98
CA LEU A 56 -6.14 -6.20 -12.14
C LEU A 56 -5.29 -5.74 -10.95
N LEU A 57 -5.48 -4.51 -10.52
CA LEU A 57 -4.81 -3.93 -9.36
C LEU A 57 -5.11 -4.74 -8.08
N ASN A 58 -6.39 -5.03 -7.84
CA ASN A 58 -6.79 -5.86 -6.71
C ASN A 58 -6.27 -7.30 -6.83
N GLY A 59 -6.18 -7.86 -8.05
CA GLY A 59 -5.54 -9.15 -8.32
C GLY A 59 -4.08 -9.17 -7.84
N TYR A 60 -3.33 -8.10 -8.10
CA TYR A 60 -1.98 -7.96 -7.55
C TYR A 60 -1.98 -7.96 -6.02
N TYR A 61 -2.88 -7.20 -5.37
CA TYR A 61 -2.96 -7.17 -3.91
C TYR A 61 -3.36 -8.53 -3.31
N ILE A 62 -4.23 -9.30 -3.96
CA ILE A 62 -4.56 -10.68 -3.57
C ILE A 62 -3.28 -11.53 -3.57
N LEU A 63 -2.53 -11.52 -4.67
CA LEU A 63 -1.29 -12.29 -4.80
C LEU A 63 -0.26 -11.89 -3.76
N MET A 64 -0.08 -10.59 -3.54
CA MET A 64 0.93 -10.07 -2.61
C MET A 64 0.54 -10.28 -1.14
N ASN A 65 -0.73 -10.23 -0.79
CA ASN A 65 -1.18 -10.60 0.55
C ASN A 65 -0.97 -12.10 0.80
N ALA A 66 -1.33 -12.96 -0.15
CA ALA A 66 -1.10 -14.40 -0.04
C ALA A 66 0.41 -14.73 0.06
N TYR A 67 1.22 -14.10 -0.80
CA TYR A 67 2.67 -14.24 -0.77
C TYR A 67 3.29 -13.74 0.54
N GLY A 68 2.91 -12.56 1.02
CA GLY A 68 3.39 -11.97 2.28
C GLY A 68 3.02 -12.85 3.47
N TRP A 69 1.79 -13.37 3.50
CA TRP A 69 1.34 -14.31 4.53
C TRP A 69 2.23 -15.55 4.57
N TYR A 70 2.39 -16.21 3.41
CA TYR A 70 3.28 -17.37 3.30
C TYR A 70 4.71 -17.05 3.73
N TYR A 71 5.25 -15.91 3.24
CA TYR A 71 6.64 -15.54 3.51
C TYR A 71 6.88 -15.18 4.99
N TRP A 72 5.93 -14.51 5.64
CA TRP A 72 6.06 -14.22 7.08
C TRP A 72 5.91 -15.47 7.94
N MET A 73 5.14 -16.44 7.51
CA MET A 73 4.96 -17.71 8.24
C MET A 73 6.10 -18.70 8.00
N ARG A 74 6.61 -18.83 6.77
CA ARG A 74 7.51 -19.91 6.38
C ARG A 74 8.74 -19.49 5.59
N GLY A 75 8.77 -18.29 5.02
CA GLY A 75 9.88 -17.77 4.21
C GLY A 75 11.01 -17.21 5.07
N GLY A 76 12.12 -16.83 4.41
CA GLY A 76 13.22 -16.13 5.05
C GLY A 76 13.92 -16.92 6.15
N ALA A 77 14.21 -18.20 5.93
CA ALA A 77 14.80 -19.09 6.95
C ALA A 77 16.03 -18.51 7.65
N GLU A 78 16.89 -17.81 6.90
CA GLU A 78 18.10 -17.16 7.43
C GLU A 78 17.83 -15.94 8.33
N ARG A 79 16.58 -15.44 8.30
CA ARG A 79 16.15 -14.23 9.02
C ARG A 79 15.02 -14.54 10.00
N ARG A 80 15.07 -15.70 10.65
CA ARG A 80 14.05 -16.10 11.64
C ARG A 80 14.67 -16.24 13.01
N ASP A 81 13.93 -15.71 13.99
CA ASP A 81 14.22 -15.92 15.39
C ASP A 81 12.94 -16.35 16.12
N ALA A 82 13.02 -17.39 16.95
CA ALA A 82 11.89 -17.96 17.68
C ALA A 82 10.62 -18.16 16.81
N GLY A 83 10.79 -18.53 15.52
CA GLY A 83 9.68 -18.73 14.59
C GLY A 83 9.15 -17.45 13.89
N HIS A 84 9.65 -16.28 14.27
CA HIS A 84 9.23 -15.00 13.68
C HIS A 84 10.21 -14.50 12.61
N LEU A 85 9.70 -14.00 11.49
CA LEU A 85 10.51 -13.35 10.49
C LEU A 85 11.03 -12.01 11.04
N LEU A 86 12.33 -11.77 10.95
CA LEU A 86 12.96 -10.53 11.40
C LEU A 86 12.83 -9.42 10.35
N VAL A 87 12.69 -8.18 10.83
CA VAL A 87 12.87 -6.99 9.99
C VAL A 87 14.31 -6.96 9.47
N ALA A 88 14.51 -6.54 8.24
CA ALA A 88 15.84 -6.43 7.65
C ALA A 88 15.95 -5.14 6.82
N HIS A 89 17.20 -4.72 6.57
CA HIS A 89 17.49 -3.70 5.58
C HIS A 89 17.54 -4.32 4.18
N ILE A 90 17.01 -3.57 3.20
CA ILE A 90 17.22 -3.88 1.78
C ILE A 90 18.65 -3.47 1.38
N SER A 91 19.29 -4.23 0.48
CA SER A 91 20.59 -3.79 -0.04
C SER A 91 20.45 -2.51 -0.88
N SER A 92 21.41 -1.59 -0.75
CA SER A 92 21.39 -0.33 -1.49
C SER A 92 21.29 -0.54 -3.01
N ALA A 93 21.98 -1.57 -3.53
CA ALA A 93 21.91 -1.91 -4.95
C ALA A 93 20.50 -2.30 -5.41
N LEU A 94 19.77 -3.09 -4.60
CA LEU A 94 18.39 -3.49 -4.91
C LEU A 94 17.44 -2.29 -4.74
N LEU A 95 17.64 -1.45 -3.73
CA LEU A 95 16.83 -0.24 -3.52
C LEU A 95 16.91 0.70 -4.73
N TRP A 96 18.13 0.98 -5.24
CA TRP A 96 18.31 1.81 -6.42
C TRP A 96 17.74 1.18 -7.70
N ARG A 97 17.83 -0.15 -7.85
CA ARG A 97 17.18 -0.85 -8.97
C ARG A 97 15.66 -0.71 -8.91
N LEU A 98 15.06 -0.89 -7.74
CA LEU A 98 13.62 -0.71 -7.55
C LEU A 98 13.20 0.74 -7.81
N ALA A 99 13.96 1.73 -7.34
CA ALA A 99 13.72 3.14 -7.63
C ALA A 99 13.76 3.43 -9.14
N GLY A 100 14.76 2.91 -9.85
CA GLY A 100 14.87 3.04 -11.31
C GLY A 100 13.70 2.37 -12.04
N VAL A 101 13.32 1.16 -11.65
CA VAL A 101 12.16 0.46 -12.21
C VAL A 101 10.88 1.24 -11.94
N THR A 102 10.68 1.73 -10.72
CA THR A 102 9.52 2.57 -10.37
C THR A 102 9.46 3.81 -11.25
N PHE A 103 10.57 4.52 -11.41
CA PHE A 103 10.63 5.71 -12.25
C PHE A 103 10.26 5.43 -13.71
N VAL A 104 10.92 4.44 -14.33
CA VAL A 104 10.68 4.10 -15.74
C VAL A 104 9.26 3.57 -15.96
N ALA A 105 8.79 2.67 -15.09
CA ALA A 105 7.45 2.11 -15.19
C ALA A 105 6.35 3.17 -14.97
N SER A 106 6.57 4.12 -14.04
CA SER A 106 5.64 5.23 -13.82
C SER A 106 5.55 6.16 -15.04
N LEU A 107 6.67 6.46 -15.68
CA LEU A 107 6.68 7.26 -16.91
C LEU A 107 5.97 6.52 -18.06
N ALA A 108 6.24 5.23 -18.24
CA ALA A 108 5.61 4.44 -19.29
C ALA A 108 4.09 4.31 -19.09
N LEU A 109 3.67 4.05 -17.86
CA LEU A 109 2.26 3.93 -17.49
C LEU A 109 1.55 5.30 -17.59
N GLY A 110 2.20 6.37 -17.09
CA GLY A 110 1.68 7.74 -17.17
C GLY A 110 1.51 8.20 -18.62
N TRP A 111 2.49 7.94 -19.48
CA TRP A 111 2.38 8.20 -20.91
C TRP A 111 1.23 7.42 -21.55
N GLY A 112 1.04 6.15 -21.16
CA GLY A 112 -0.07 5.34 -21.66
C GLY A 112 -1.43 5.94 -21.26
N PHE A 113 -1.60 6.28 -19.98
CA PHE A 113 -2.85 6.90 -19.52
C PHE A 113 -3.10 8.26 -20.17
N ASP A 114 -2.10 9.12 -20.24
CA ASP A 114 -2.20 10.44 -20.88
C ASP A 114 -2.56 10.33 -22.37
N ARG A 115 -2.11 9.28 -23.08
CA ARG A 115 -2.34 9.09 -24.50
C ARG A 115 -3.66 8.41 -24.82
N PHE A 116 -4.15 7.52 -23.96
CA PHE A 116 -5.26 6.62 -24.26
C PHE A 116 -6.47 6.82 -23.35
N THR A 117 -6.41 7.72 -22.37
CA THR A 117 -7.49 8.02 -21.44
C THR A 117 -7.57 9.52 -21.17
N ASP A 118 -8.72 9.98 -20.66
CA ASP A 118 -8.92 11.36 -20.20
C ASP A 118 -8.56 11.51 -18.71
N ALA A 119 -7.54 10.78 -18.23
CA ALA A 119 -7.17 10.78 -16.82
C ALA A 119 -6.38 12.06 -16.47
N ASP A 120 -6.90 12.83 -15.52
CA ASP A 120 -6.19 13.94 -14.92
C ASP A 120 -5.02 13.44 -14.07
N LEU A 121 -3.86 14.13 -14.11
CA LEU A 121 -2.69 13.83 -13.32
C LEU A 121 -2.11 12.39 -13.52
N SER A 122 -2.21 11.87 -14.76
CA SER A 122 -1.84 10.50 -15.15
C SER A 122 -0.47 10.05 -14.65
N TYR A 123 0.54 10.93 -14.67
CA TYR A 123 1.91 10.60 -14.21
C TYR A 123 2.00 10.44 -12.69
N ALA A 124 1.29 11.27 -11.93
CA ALA A 124 1.31 11.19 -10.47
C ALA A 124 0.51 9.97 -9.97
N ASP A 125 -0.65 9.68 -10.57
CA ASP A 125 -1.42 8.48 -10.28
C ASP A 125 -0.63 7.20 -10.66
N SER A 126 0.08 7.22 -11.81
CA SER A 126 0.95 6.11 -12.22
C SER A 126 2.12 5.91 -11.27
N PHE A 127 2.74 7.00 -10.79
CA PHE A 127 3.81 6.91 -9.81
C PHE A 127 3.33 6.26 -8.52
N THR A 128 2.22 6.73 -7.95
CA THR A 128 1.70 6.16 -6.70
C THR A 128 1.30 4.70 -6.86
N THR A 129 0.75 4.31 -8.01
CA THR A 129 0.40 2.93 -8.33
C THR A 129 1.64 2.02 -8.35
N VAL A 130 2.66 2.37 -9.14
CA VAL A 130 3.88 1.56 -9.26
C VAL A 130 4.67 1.54 -7.95
N ALA A 131 4.78 2.69 -7.27
CA ALA A 131 5.44 2.78 -5.97
C ALA A 131 4.73 1.92 -4.91
N SER A 132 3.39 1.87 -4.92
CA SER A 132 2.60 1.00 -4.03
C SER A 132 2.86 -0.49 -4.29
N PHE A 133 3.05 -0.89 -5.55
CA PHE A 133 3.43 -2.27 -5.87
C PHE A 133 4.78 -2.63 -5.26
N VAL A 134 5.76 -1.75 -5.41
CA VAL A 134 7.10 -1.95 -4.83
C VAL A 134 7.03 -1.95 -3.31
N ALA A 135 6.30 -1.00 -2.70
CA ALA A 135 6.12 -0.92 -1.25
C ALA A 135 5.47 -2.19 -0.69
N MET A 136 4.43 -2.71 -1.35
CA MET A 136 3.75 -3.94 -0.93
C MET A 136 4.67 -5.16 -1.01
N TRP A 137 5.50 -5.27 -2.07
CA TRP A 137 6.51 -6.31 -2.17
C TRP A 137 7.56 -6.20 -1.06
N MET A 138 8.07 -4.99 -0.78
CA MET A 138 9.02 -4.75 0.30
C MET A 138 8.41 -5.08 1.68
N THR A 139 7.12 -4.77 1.88
CA THR A 139 6.35 -5.14 3.08
C THR A 139 6.28 -6.66 3.23
N ALA A 140 5.96 -7.38 2.15
CA ALA A 140 5.92 -8.84 2.15
C ALA A 140 7.28 -9.47 2.48
N LYS A 141 8.39 -8.82 2.06
CA LYS A 141 9.76 -9.21 2.40
C LYS A 141 10.21 -8.73 3.78
N LYS A 142 9.41 -7.93 4.47
CA LYS A 142 9.69 -7.32 5.77
C LYS A 142 10.95 -6.47 5.77
N TYR A 143 11.13 -5.66 4.73
CA TYR A 143 12.20 -4.66 4.66
C TYR A 143 11.76 -3.35 5.33
N LEU A 144 12.64 -2.79 6.19
CA LEU A 144 12.38 -1.55 6.92
C LEU A 144 12.03 -0.38 5.98
N GLU A 145 12.70 -0.32 4.84
CA GLU A 145 12.57 0.77 3.87
C GLU A 145 11.20 0.81 3.18
N CYS A 146 10.36 -0.22 3.34
CA CYS A 146 8.98 -0.16 2.82
C CYS A 146 8.22 1.06 3.38
N TRP A 147 8.50 1.43 4.63
CA TRP A 147 7.86 2.58 5.27
C TRP A 147 8.22 3.92 4.63
N HIS A 148 9.45 4.06 4.10
CA HIS A 148 9.83 5.25 3.34
C HIS A 148 9.06 5.35 2.02
N VAL A 149 8.85 4.23 1.34
CA VAL A 149 8.10 4.21 0.09
C VAL A 149 6.62 4.53 0.36
N TRP A 150 6.02 3.92 1.39
CA TRP A 150 4.65 4.25 1.82
C TRP A 150 4.50 5.72 2.19
N PHE A 151 5.46 6.29 2.93
CA PHE A 151 5.46 7.71 3.29
C PHE A 151 5.44 8.59 2.04
N VAL A 152 6.27 8.31 1.04
CA VAL A 152 6.30 9.09 -0.23
C VAL A 152 4.98 8.94 -0.99
N VAL A 153 4.43 7.72 -1.07
CA VAL A 153 3.12 7.47 -1.69
C VAL A 153 2.03 8.29 -1.01
N ASP A 154 1.97 8.25 0.33
CA ASP A 154 0.96 8.98 1.10
C ASP A 154 1.07 10.48 0.93
N VAL A 155 2.30 11.05 0.90
CA VAL A 155 2.51 12.48 0.61
C VAL A 155 1.95 12.86 -0.76
N VAL A 156 2.27 12.09 -1.80
CA VAL A 156 1.76 12.34 -3.15
C VAL A 156 0.24 12.21 -3.20
N GLN A 157 -0.33 11.20 -2.54
CA GLN A 157 -1.77 11.01 -2.49
C GLN A 157 -2.48 12.17 -1.75
N VAL A 158 -1.95 12.66 -0.65
CA VAL A 158 -2.50 13.85 0.02
C VAL A 158 -2.56 15.03 -0.95
N VAL A 159 -1.45 15.31 -1.66
CA VAL A 159 -1.38 16.41 -2.63
C VAL A 159 -2.40 16.21 -3.76
N LEU A 160 -2.47 15.00 -4.33
CA LEU A 160 -3.41 14.68 -5.42
C LEU A 160 -4.87 14.88 -4.99
N TYR A 161 -5.26 14.36 -3.82
CA TYR A 161 -6.62 14.50 -3.33
C TYR A 161 -6.98 15.93 -2.93
N VAL A 162 -6.00 16.72 -2.48
CA VAL A 162 -6.21 18.15 -2.24
C VAL A 162 -6.44 18.89 -3.56
N ILE A 163 -5.62 18.67 -4.58
CA ILE A 163 -5.79 19.30 -5.90
C ILE A 163 -7.16 18.91 -6.50
N LYS A 164 -7.44 17.61 -6.62
CA LYS A 164 -8.70 17.10 -7.15
C LYS A 164 -9.93 17.56 -6.33
N GLY A 165 -9.74 17.77 -5.01
CA GLY A 165 -10.78 18.28 -4.13
C GLY A 165 -11.15 19.75 -4.43
N TYR A 166 -10.17 20.57 -4.79
CA TYR A 166 -10.40 21.96 -5.22
C TYR A 166 -10.99 22.03 -6.63
N ASP A 167 -10.47 21.21 -7.55
CA ASP A 167 -10.81 21.33 -8.98
C ASP A 167 -12.14 20.66 -9.34
N SER A 168 -12.50 19.55 -8.66
CA SER A 168 -13.58 18.69 -9.13
C SER A 168 -14.61 18.33 -8.05
N ASN A 169 -14.18 17.88 -6.89
CA ASN A 169 -15.09 17.34 -5.87
C ASN A 169 -14.59 17.55 -4.44
N PRO A 170 -15.23 18.47 -3.67
CA PRO A 170 -14.84 18.70 -2.27
C PRO A 170 -14.90 17.47 -1.36
N GLY A 171 -15.66 16.44 -1.70
CA GLY A 171 -15.68 15.17 -0.96
C GLY A 171 -14.34 14.47 -0.92
N LEU A 172 -13.44 14.75 -1.87
CA LEU A 172 -12.09 14.18 -1.93
C LEU A 172 -11.16 14.68 -0.82
N PHE A 173 -11.49 15.77 -0.13
CA PHE A 173 -10.75 16.18 1.08
C PHE A 173 -10.81 15.15 2.20
N LEU A 174 -11.85 14.30 2.25
CA LEU A 174 -11.91 13.20 3.20
C LEU A 174 -10.80 12.15 2.93
N TYR A 175 -10.54 11.88 1.66
CA TYR A 175 -9.44 10.99 1.26
C TYR A 175 -8.08 11.62 1.53
N ALA A 176 -7.92 12.92 1.29
CA ALA A 176 -6.70 13.64 1.69
C ALA A 176 -6.45 13.51 3.19
N GLY A 177 -7.49 13.67 4.02
CA GLY A 177 -7.43 13.44 5.48
C GLY A 177 -7.05 12.00 5.85
N LEU A 178 -7.61 11.00 5.16
CA LEU A 178 -7.28 9.59 5.36
C LEU A 178 -5.80 9.31 5.05
N TYR A 179 -5.28 9.80 3.93
CA TYR A 179 -3.86 9.63 3.57
C TYR A 179 -2.93 10.40 4.52
N ALA A 180 -3.35 11.54 5.07
CA ALA A 180 -2.61 12.22 6.14
C ALA A 180 -2.51 11.35 7.41
N VAL A 181 -3.55 10.58 7.75
CA VAL A 181 -3.49 9.58 8.83
C VAL A 181 -2.52 8.45 8.47
N TYR A 182 -2.57 7.90 7.25
CA TYR A 182 -1.63 6.86 6.81
C TYR A 182 -0.19 7.34 6.84
N LEU A 183 0.08 8.59 6.46
CA LEU A 183 1.41 9.21 6.57
C LEU A 183 1.93 9.21 8.02
N GLY A 184 1.08 9.53 9.00
CA GLY A 184 1.42 9.41 10.41
C GLY A 184 1.69 7.96 10.84
N LEU A 185 0.89 7.01 10.34
CA LEU A 185 1.07 5.58 10.58
C LEU A 185 2.35 5.04 9.92
N ALA A 186 2.74 5.54 8.74
CA ALA A 186 4.00 5.15 8.11
C ALA A 186 5.22 5.56 8.96
N VAL A 187 5.20 6.77 9.54
CA VAL A 187 6.22 7.20 10.49
C VAL A 187 6.23 6.31 11.74
N ALA A 188 5.07 6.03 12.30
CA ALA A 188 4.95 5.16 13.49
C ALA A 188 5.45 3.73 13.20
N GLY A 189 5.14 3.19 12.02
CA GLY A 189 5.59 1.88 11.57
C GLY A 189 7.10 1.82 11.39
N TYR A 190 7.69 2.81 10.75
CA TYR A 190 9.14 2.93 10.63
C TYR A 190 9.82 2.92 12.01
N LEU A 191 9.34 3.74 12.95
CA LEU A 191 9.92 3.83 14.29
C LEU A 191 9.77 2.52 15.06
N ALA A 192 8.62 1.85 14.96
CA ALA A 192 8.38 0.56 15.61
C ALA A 192 9.31 -0.53 15.07
N TRP A 193 9.40 -0.69 13.74
CA TRP A 193 10.24 -1.70 13.11
C TRP A 193 11.74 -1.43 13.31
N ARG A 194 12.15 -0.16 13.28
CA ARG A 194 13.54 0.24 13.57
C ARG A 194 13.98 -0.16 15.00
N ARG A 195 13.10 0.02 15.99
CA ARG A 195 13.39 -0.39 17.40
C ARG A 195 13.61 -1.89 17.47
N ASN A 196 12.76 -2.68 16.84
CA ASN A 196 12.87 -4.14 16.83
C ASN A 196 14.12 -4.63 16.12
N LEU A 197 14.56 -3.94 15.07
CA LEU A 197 15.80 -4.24 14.35
C LEU A 197 17.02 -4.03 15.24
N VAL A 198 17.11 -2.93 15.99
CA VAL A 198 18.22 -2.62 16.89
C VAL A 198 18.26 -3.56 18.09
N THR A 199 17.11 -3.86 18.69
CA THR A 199 17.04 -4.71 19.90
C THR A 199 17.49 -6.15 19.64
N ARG A 200 17.38 -6.63 18.41
CA ARG A 200 17.75 -8.00 18.01
C ARG A 200 19.15 -8.13 17.42
N SER A 201 19.86 -7.03 17.24
CA SER A 201 21.27 -6.99 16.80
C SER A 201 22.25 -6.88 17.99
N LEU A 202 21.75 -6.74 19.21
CA LEU A 202 22.47 -6.78 20.49
C LEU A 202 22.32 -8.13 21.16
#